data_2e88625ce1e9dced9b53a3439457644f
#
_entry.id   2e88625ce1e9dced9b53a3439457644f
#
_cell.length_a   1.000
_cell.length_b   1.000
_cell.length_c   1.000
_cell.angle_alpha   90.00
_cell.angle_beta   90.00
_cell.angle_gamma   90.00
#
_symmetry.space_group_name_H-M   'P 1'
#
loop_
_entity.id
_entity.type
_entity.pdbx_description
1 polymer ?
#
loop_
_entity_poly.entity_id
_entity_poly.type
_entity_poly.pdbx_seq_one_letter_code
_entity_poly.pdbx_strand_id
1 'polypeptide(L)'
;GVVNGAEVWTGEVLADSARSPDGVARAGSFFVDLPDVDFLYPGDVLHYHLAATDSDGRVTTLPTDVSGFGEWDANGRSAYDRTWTMRALPTITDASGTQPPVLVHDDSGREGSAGFFVPALAQLGLVEGVHYDTFTTQAAQWGLSNGLASAGAVTPLGDRRGHGATVEQLAGYSAILYFAGERSSRLLSDGSNDREDDKSPDLQLLTAWKDLPG
;
A
#
# COMPACT_ATOMS: atom_id res chain seq x y z
N GLY A 1 20.21 9.58 6.86
CA GLY A 1 21.23 8.80 6.16
C GLY A 1 21.05 8.88 4.65
N VAL A 2 21.90 8.20 3.90
CA VAL A 2 21.79 8.11 2.44
C VAL A 2 22.00 6.66 2.01
N VAL A 3 21.08 6.13 1.23
CA VAL A 3 21.19 4.81 0.61
C VAL A 3 21.08 4.96 -0.90
N ASN A 4 22.01 4.38 -1.65
CA ASN A 4 22.08 4.47 -3.12
C ASN A 4 22.00 5.91 -3.67
N GLY A 5 22.53 6.89 -2.92
CA GLY A 5 22.49 8.31 -3.29
C GLY A 5 21.21 9.04 -2.88
N ALA A 6 20.25 8.37 -2.30
CA ALA A 6 19.02 8.98 -1.78
C ALA A 6 19.11 9.33 -0.30
N GLU A 7 18.41 10.34 0.12
CA GLU A 7 18.28 10.73 1.52
C GLU A 7 17.39 9.72 2.25
N VAL A 8 17.82 9.29 3.45
CA VAL A 8 17.01 8.43 4.31
C VAL A 8 16.36 9.26 5.39
N TRP A 9 15.04 9.33 5.37
CA TRP A 9 14.26 9.95 6.44
C TRP A 9 14.14 8.97 7.63
N THR A 10 14.29 9.50 8.84
CA THR A 10 14.01 8.76 10.07
C THR A 10 13.26 9.68 11.03
N GLY A 11 12.26 9.15 11.72
CA GLY A 11 11.48 9.95 12.67
C GLY A 11 10.46 9.12 13.43
N GLU A 12 9.78 9.78 14.33
CA GLU A 12 8.67 9.23 15.10
C GLU A 12 7.41 10.05 14.81
N VAL A 13 6.30 9.37 14.63
CA VAL A 13 4.97 9.97 14.50
C VAL A 13 4.09 9.44 15.61
N LEU A 14 3.51 10.34 16.39
CA LEU A 14 2.60 9.95 17.47
C LEU A 14 1.28 9.47 16.88
N ALA A 15 0.82 8.32 17.37
CA ALA A 15 -0.50 7.82 17.03
C ALA A 15 -1.59 8.64 17.76
N ASP A 16 -2.69 8.90 17.04
CA ASP A 16 -3.91 9.50 17.63
C ASP A 16 -5.05 8.46 17.63
N SER A 17 -6.13 8.77 18.31
CA SER A 17 -7.31 7.92 18.38
C SER A 17 -8.04 7.87 17.04
N ALA A 18 -8.25 6.67 16.51
CA ALA A 18 -9.07 6.49 15.32
C ALA A 18 -10.52 6.94 15.59
N ARG A 19 -11.17 7.47 14.55
CA ARG A 19 -12.54 7.98 14.61
C ARG A 19 -13.44 7.23 13.64
N SER A 20 -14.71 7.16 13.98
CA SER A 20 -15.76 6.72 13.07
C SER A 20 -16.06 7.83 12.04
N PRO A 21 -16.81 7.54 10.94
CA PRO A 21 -17.16 8.54 9.93
C PRO A 21 -17.91 9.76 10.47
N ASP A 22 -18.57 9.62 11.62
CA ASP A 22 -19.26 10.68 12.36
C ASP A 22 -18.35 11.41 13.37
N GLY A 23 -17.06 11.11 13.37
CA GLY A 23 -16.03 11.79 14.14
C GLY A 23 -15.87 11.29 15.58
N VAL A 24 -16.57 10.24 15.98
CA VAL A 24 -16.49 9.68 17.35
C VAL A 24 -15.25 8.81 17.50
N ALA A 25 -14.45 9.07 18.55
CA ALA A 25 -13.26 8.27 18.84
C ALA A 25 -13.61 6.79 19.13
N ARG A 26 -12.84 5.88 18.56
CA ARG A 26 -12.99 4.43 18.75
C ARG A 26 -12.02 3.94 19.81
N ALA A 27 -12.55 3.36 20.88
CA ALA A 27 -11.73 2.78 21.93
C ALA A 27 -10.81 1.66 21.37
N GLY A 28 -9.54 1.70 21.75
CA GLY A 28 -8.56 0.69 21.33
C GLY A 28 -8.15 0.72 19.86
N SER A 29 -8.56 1.75 19.11
CA SER A 29 -8.16 1.95 17.72
C SER A 29 -7.35 3.23 17.59
N PHE A 30 -6.23 3.15 16.88
CA PHE A 30 -5.30 4.25 16.70
C PHE A 30 -4.95 4.40 15.23
N PHE A 31 -4.49 5.57 14.84
CA PHE A 31 -3.93 5.82 13.52
C PHE A 31 -2.67 6.67 13.62
N VAL A 32 -1.88 6.61 12.57
CA VAL A 32 -0.71 7.45 12.36
C VAL A 32 -0.93 8.20 11.06
N ASP A 33 -0.84 9.52 11.12
CA ASP A 33 -0.88 10.39 9.95
C ASP A 33 0.55 10.63 9.48
N LEU A 34 0.91 10.04 8.33
CA LEU A 34 2.21 10.24 7.73
C LEU A 34 2.21 11.56 6.93
N PRO A 35 3.37 12.22 6.75
CA PRO A 35 3.43 13.44 5.96
C PRO A 35 2.90 13.25 4.53
N ASP A 36 2.05 14.17 4.05
CA ASP A 36 1.44 14.12 2.72
C ASP A 36 2.37 14.64 1.61
N VAL A 37 3.39 15.41 1.97
CA VAL A 37 4.23 16.14 1.02
C VAL A 37 5.70 15.77 1.24
N ASP A 38 6.38 15.45 0.14
CA ASP A 38 7.81 15.18 0.10
C ASP A 38 8.27 14.05 1.04
N PHE A 39 7.40 13.05 1.27
CA PHE A 39 7.67 11.98 2.21
C PHE A 39 7.97 10.63 1.55
N LEU A 40 7.13 10.20 0.60
CA LEU A 40 7.30 8.94 -0.13
C LEU A 40 7.23 9.19 -1.63
N TYR A 41 8.27 8.78 -2.33
CA TYR A 41 8.35 8.80 -3.79
C TYR A 41 8.34 7.40 -4.38
N PRO A 42 7.98 7.24 -5.66
CA PRO A 42 8.06 5.95 -6.32
C PRO A 42 9.40 5.25 -6.11
N GLY A 43 9.34 4.00 -5.66
CA GLY A 43 10.51 3.20 -5.33
C GLY A 43 10.97 3.30 -3.87
N ASP A 44 10.51 4.28 -3.12
CA ASP A 44 10.85 4.38 -1.70
C ASP A 44 10.33 3.19 -0.90
N VAL A 45 11.08 2.81 0.12
CA VAL A 45 10.73 1.73 1.05
C VAL A 45 10.76 2.27 2.47
N LEU A 46 9.65 2.15 3.16
CA LEU A 46 9.50 2.56 4.55
C LEU A 46 9.49 1.33 5.45
N HIS A 47 10.43 1.25 6.36
CA HIS A 47 10.34 0.37 7.53
C HIS A 47 9.59 1.08 8.64
N TYR A 48 8.71 0.38 9.31
CA TYR A 48 8.03 0.92 10.48
C TYR A 48 7.87 -0.13 11.57
N HIS A 49 7.73 0.31 12.79
CA HIS A 49 7.27 -0.48 13.91
C HIS A 49 6.39 0.40 14.80
N LEU A 50 5.55 -0.22 15.58
CA LEU A 50 4.76 0.47 16.60
C LEU A 50 5.46 0.34 17.94
N ALA A 51 5.50 1.42 18.71
CA ALA A 51 5.98 1.41 20.08
C ALA A 51 4.89 1.93 21.01
N ALA A 52 4.63 1.23 22.10
CA ALA A 52 3.72 1.66 23.14
C ALA A 52 4.46 1.72 24.48
N THR A 53 4.28 2.84 25.19
CA THR A 53 4.85 3.04 26.52
C THR A 53 3.71 3.02 27.55
N ASP A 54 3.82 2.18 28.57
CA ASP A 54 2.87 2.12 29.65
C ASP A 54 3.12 3.21 30.72
N SER A 55 2.25 3.29 31.73
CA SER A 55 2.35 4.26 32.81
C SER A 55 3.60 4.09 33.68
N ASP A 56 4.23 2.91 33.66
CA ASP A 56 5.46 2.61 34.39
C ASP A 56 6.71 2.90 33.54
N GLY A 57 6.54 3.40 32.31
CA GLY A 57 7.61 3.72 31.39
C GLY A 57 8.19 2.51 30.66
N ARG A 58 7.53 1.35 30.69
CA ARG A 58 7.94 0.17 29.91
C ARG A 58 7.52 0.33 28.48
N VAL A 59 8.45 0.07 27.56
CA VAL A 59 8.20 0.13 26.11
C VAL A 59 7.99 -1.28 25.58
N THR A 60 6.95 -1.45 24.79
CA THR A 60 6.68 -2.65 24.01
C THR A 60 6.62 -2.28 22.54
N THR A 61 7.25 -3.08 21.68
CA THR A 61 7.24 -2.88 20.23
C THR A 61 6.42 -3.95 19.51
N LEU A 62 5.89 -3.58 18.35
CA LEU A 62 5.25 -4.48 17.41
C LEU A 62 5.81 -4.17 16.01
N PRO A 63 6.54 -5.10 15.36
CA PRO A 63 6.89 -6.43 15.85
C PRO A 63 7.79 -6.37 17.11
N THR A 64 7.83 -7.46 17.85
CA THR A 64 8.72 -7.59 19.01
C THR A 64 10.18 -7.74 18.59
N ASP A 65 10.43 -8.36 17.45
CA ASP A 65 11.74 -8.42 16.80
C ASP A 65 11.86 -7.28 15.80
N VAL A 66 12.69 -6.32 16.11
CA VAL A 66 13.00 -5.16 15.27
C VAL A 66 14.37 -5.27 14.62
N SER A 67 14.98 -6.45 14.59
CA SER A 67 16.27 -6.68 13.91
C SER A 67 16.15 -6.35 12.42
N GLY A 68 17.17 -5.67 11.89
CA GLY A 68 17.16 -5.18 10.50
C GLY A 68 16.38 -3.89 10.27
N PHE A 69 15.70 -3.34 11.29
CA PHE A 69 15.00 -2.06 11.15
C PHE A 69 15.98 -0.93 10.82
N GLY A 70 15.69 -0.22 9.71
CA GLY A 70 16.56 0.86 9.24
C GLY A 70 17.90 0.40 8.67
N GLU A 71 18.11 -0.91 8.52
CA GLU A 71 19.33 -1.47 7.94
C GLU A 71 19.12 -1.84 6.47
N TRP A 72 20.04 -1.39 5.63
CA TRP A 72 19.99 -1.56 4.18
C TRP A 72 21.32 -2.05 3.66
N ASP A 73 21.31 -3.00 2.73
CA ASP A 73 22.52 -3.40 1.99
C ASP A 73 22.88 -2.35 0.92
N ALA A 74 23.99 -2.57 0.25
CA ALA A 74 24.47 -1.68 -0.82
C ALA A 74 23.50 -1.57 -2.03
N ASN A 75 22.52 -2.46 -2.13
CA ASN A 75 21.49 -2.48 -3.17
C ASN A 75 20.13 -1.97 -2.66
N GLY A 76 20.07 -1.40 -1.46
CA GLY A 76 18.83 -0.92 -0.85
C GLY A 76 17.88 -2.04 -0.41
N ARG A 77 18.39 -3.25 -0.18
CA ARG A 77 17.60 -4.37 0.35
C ARG A 77 17.76 -4.44 1.86
N SER A 78 16.76 -4.98 2.50
CA SER A 78 16.74 -5.17 3.94
C SER A 78 16.34 -6.58 4.33
N ALA A 79 16.83 -7.03 5.48
CA ALA A 79 16.38 -8.24 6.15
C ALA A 79 15.22 -8.00 7.11
N TYR A 80 14.76 -6.75 7.26
CA TYR A 80 13.63 -6.43 8.13
C TYR A 80 12.35 -7.13 7.67
N ASP A 81 11.47 -7.46 8.61
CA ASP A 81 10.23 -8.18 8.36
C ASP A 81 9.36 -7.43 7.33
N ARG A 82 9.08 -8.09 6.20
CA ARG A 82 8.29 -7.54 5.10
C ARG A 82 6.87 -7.14 5.50
N THR A 83 6.31 -7.73 6.54
CA THR A 83 4.99 -7.39 7.08
C THR A 83 4.97 -5.95 7.63
N TRP A 84 6.13 -5.46 8.06
CA TRP A 84 6.34 -4.12 8.63
C TRP A 84 7.10 -3.20 7.68
N THR A 85 6.94 -3.45 6.40
CA THR A 85 7.57 -2.69 5.32
C THR A 85 6.50 -2.25 4.33
N MET A 86 6.46 -0.96 4.03
CA MET A 86 5.65 -0.39 2.96
C MET A 86 6.55 0.01 1.79
N ARG A 87 6.04 -0.11 0.58
CA ARG A 87 6.73 0.32 -0.64
C ARG A 87 5.84 1.29 -1.41
N ALA A 88 6.41 2.42 -1.78
CA ALA A 88 5.77 3.36 -2.69
C ALA A 88 5.90 2.85 -4.13
N LEU A 89 4.78 2.61 -4.80
CA LEU A 89 4.75 2.12 -6.18
C LEU A 89 4.81 3.28 -7.20
N PRO A 90 5.35 3.03 -8.39
CA PRO A 90 6.05 1.81 -8.82
C PRO A 90 7.41 1.60 -8.12
N THR A 91 7.80 0.33 -7.98
CA THR A 91 9.17 0.01 -7.57
C THR A 91 10.16 0.50 -8.61
N ILE A 92 11.23 1.17 -8.18
CA ILE A 92 12.32 1.58 -9.05
C ILE A 92 13.49 0.63 -8.82
N THR A 93 13.90 -0.06 -9.88
CA THR A 93 14.91 -1.13 -9.79
C THR A 93 16.33 -0.67 -10.03
N ASP A 94 16.51 0.51 -10.63
CA ASP A 94 17.82 1.08 -10.95
C ASP A 94 17.78 2.61 -11.07
N ALA A 95 18.95 3.21 -11.21
CA ALA A 95 19.09 4.67 -11.34
C ALA A 95 18.52 5.24 -12.65
N SER A 96 18.18 4.40 -13.64
CA SER A 96 17.53 4.83 -14.89
C SER A 96 16.02 4.95 -14.76
N GLY A 97 15.45 4.57 -13.62
CA GLY A 97 14.01 4.61 -13.36
C GLY A 97 13.28 3.37 -13.91
N THR A 98 13.99 2.27 -14.16
CA THR A 98 13.36 1.02 -14.60
C THR A 98 12.43 0.49 -13.51
N GLN A 99 11.20 0.17 -13.90
CA GLN A 99 10.18 -0.39 -13.04
C GLN A 99 9.73 -1.78 -13.52
N PRO A 100 9.11 -2.60 -12.65
CA PRO A 100 8.46 -3.84 -13.05
C PRO A 100 7.39 -3.60 -14.11
N PRO A 101 7.31 -4.45 -15.15
CA PRO A 101 6.34 -4.25 -16.24
C PRO A 101 4.91 -4.67 -15.87
N VAL A 102 4.72 -5.37 -14.75
CA VAL A 102 3.42 -5.93 -14.35
C VAL A 102 3.00 -5.37 -13.00
N LEU A 103 1.75 -4.91 -12.89
CA LEU A 103 1.09 -4.63 -11.62
C LEU A 103 0.14 -5.78 -11.28
N VAL A 104 0.30 -6.36 -10.12
CA VAL A 104 -0.65 -7.31 -9.53
C VAL A 104 -1.58 -6.53 -8.61
N HIS A 105 -2.83 -6.39 -8.99
CA HIS A 105 -3.85 -5.78 -8.16
C HIS A 105 -4.59 -6.86 -7.37
N ASP A 106 -4.30 -6.94 -6.07
CA ASP A 106 -4.94 -7.85 -5.14
C ASP A 106 -6.15 -7.17 -4.47
N ASP A 107 -7.33 -7.48 -4.97
CA ASP A 107 -8.61 -7.03 -4.43
C ASP A 107 -9.38 -8.18 -3.75
N SER A 108 -8.69 -9.20 -3.29
CA SER A 108 -9.32 -10.38 -2.67
C SER A 108 -9.89 -10.10 -1.27
N GLY A 109 -9.63 -8.94 -0.71
CA GLY A 109 -10.10 -8.59 0.62
C GLY A 109 -9.45 -9.44 1.71
N ARG A 110 -10.22 -9.87 2.72
CA ARG A 110 -9.72 -10.69 3.85
C ARG A 110 -9.39 -12.13 3.47
N GLU A 111 -9.75 -12.57 2.28
CA GLU A 111 -9.59 -13.97 1.85
C GLU A 111 -8.17 -14.32 1.43
N GLY A 112 -7.31 -13.29 1.28
CA GLY A 112 -5.87 -13.50 1.20
C GLY A 112 -5.40 -14.24 -0.05
N SER A 113 -5.78 -13.79 -1.25
CA SER A 113 -5.34 -14.44 -2.50
C SER A 113 -3.81 -14.42 -2.69
N ALA A 114 -3.10 -13.51 -2.01
CA ALA A 114 -1.64 -13.46 -2.02
C ALA A 114 -1.00 -14.80 -1.65
N GLY A 115 -1.60 -15.55 -0.73
CA GLY A 115 -1.16 -16.90 -0.37
C GLY A 115 -1.16 -17.89 -1.53
N PHE A 116 -1.89 -17.61 -2.60
CA PHE A 116 -1.97 -18.46 -3.79
C PHE A 116 -1.15 -17.90 -4.96
N PHE A 117 -1.30 -16.63 -5.28
CA PHE A 117 -0.62 -16.09 -6.46
C PHE A 117 0.88 -15.85 -6.25
N VAL A 118 1.31 -15.44 -5.06
CA VAL A 118 2.74 -15.21 -4.79
C VAL A 118 3.57 -16.48 -4.99
N PRO A 119 3.20 -17.64 -4.42
CA PRO A 119 3.91 -18.89 -4.71
C PRO A 119 3.83 -19.31 -6.18
N ALA A 120 2.71 -19.08 -6.86
CA ALA A 120 2.57 -19.40 -8.27
C ALA A 120 3.49 -18.56 -9.15
N LEU A 121 3.57 -17.26 -8.92
CA LEU A 121 4.49 -16.36 -9.60
C LEU A 121 5.96 -16.74 -9.33
N ALA A 122 6.29 -17.09 -8.08
CA ALA A 122 7.62 -17.56 -7.73
C ALA A 122 8.02 -18.86 -8.45
N GLN A 123 7.08 -19.81 -8.64
CA GLN A 123 7.33 -21.02 -9.43
C GLN A 123 7.63 -20.74 -10.90
N LEU A 124 7.10 -19.62 -11.43
CA LEU A 124 7.42 -19.13 -12.77
C LEU A 124 8.74 -18.35 -12.82
N GLY A 125 9.46 -18.23 -11.71
CA GLY A 125 10.69 -17.46 -11.61
C GLY A 125 10.46 -15.94 -11.53
N LEU A 126 9.23 -15.50 -11.29
CA LEU A 126 8.91 -14.09 -11.18
C LEU A 126 9.17 -13.61 -9.75
N VAL A 127 9.79 -12.45 -9.62
CA VAL A 127 10.21 -11.83 -8.35
C VAL A 127 9.51 -10.49 -8.20
N GLU A 128 8.86 -10.29 -7.06
CA GLU A 128 8.24 -9.02 -6.72
C GLU A 128 9.27 -7.90 -6.60
N GLY A 129 8.92 -6.72 -7.09
CA GLY A 129 9.80 -5.57 -7.19
C GLY A 129 10.82 -5.63 -8.33
N VAL A 130 10.83 -6.73 -9.12
CA VAL A 130 11.68 -6.91 -10.30
C VAL A 130 10.84 -7.18 -11.55
N HIS A 131 9.93 -8.12 -11.44
CA HIS A 131 9.09 -8.57 -12.56
C HIS A 131 7.66 -8.06 -12.41
N TYR A 132 7.21 -7.87 -11.18
CA TYR A 132 5.89 -7.33 -10.87
C TYR A 132 5.91 -6.53 -9.55
N ASP A 133 5.00 -5.60 -9.43
CA ASP A 133 4.61 -4.95 -8.19
C ASP A 133 3.27 -5.48 -7.70
N THR A 134 3.03 -5.42 -6.39
CA THR A 134 1.73 -5.77 -5.82
C THR A 134 1.08 -4.54 -5.18
N PHE A 135 -0.15 -4.27 -5.58
CA PHE A 135 -1.02 -3.28 -4.94
C PHE A 135 -2.21 -3.99 -4.32
N THR A 136 -2.39 -3.83 -3.02
CA THR A 136 -3.47 -4.47 -2.27
C THR A 136 -4.48 -3.42 -1.81
N THR A 137 -5.75 -3.59 -2.19
CA THR A 137 -6.83 -2.71 -1.79
C THR A 137 -7.50 -3.10 -0.47
N GLN A 138 -6.87 -3.95 0.29
CA GLN A 138 -7.34 -4.29 1.63
C GLN A 138 -7.29 -3.06 2.54
N ALA A 139 -8.32 -2.24 2.50
CA ALA A 139 -8.51 -1.32 3.58
C ALA A 139 -8.71 -2.12 4.86
N ALA A 140 -7.94 -1.80 5.85
CA ALA A 140 -8.00 -2.44 7.16
C ALA A 140 -9.39 -2.37 7.80
N GLN A 141 -10.37 -1.68 7.24
CA GLN A 141 -11.59 -1.36 7.97
C GLN A 141 -12.83 -1.11 7.10
N TRP A 142 -13.84 -1.92 7.34
CA TRP A 142 -15.25 -1.51 7.36
C TRP A 142 -15.91 -1.08 6.05
N GLY A 143 -15.89 -1.94 5.04
CA GLY A 143 -16.96 -1.94 4.03
C GLY A 143 -17.06 -0.71 3.14
N LEU A 144 -15.95 -0.02 2.90
CA LEU A 144 -15.95 1.14 2.02
C LEU A 144 -15.08 0.87 0.81
N SER A 145 -15.45 1.45 -0.29
CA SER A 145 -14.96 1.23 -1.63
C SER A 145 -13.43 1.20 -1.71
N ASN A 146 -12.93 0.09 -2.09
CA ASN A 146 -11.54 -0.16 -2.28
C ASN A 146 -11.35 -0.62 -3.71
N GLY A 147 -10.91 0.27 -4.54
CA GLY A 147 -10.52 -0.04 -5.89
C GLY A 147 -9.11 0.47 -6.16
N LEU A 148 -8.62 0.22 -7.34
CA LEU A 148 -7.32 0.71 -7.77
C LEU A 148 -7.29 2.24 -7.81
N ALA A 149 -8.38 2.89 -8.18
CA ALA A 149 -8.50 4.34 -8.28
C ALA A 149 -8.79 5.04 -6.95
N SER A 150 -9.12 4.30 -5.90
CA SER A 150 -9.49 4.87 -4.60
C SER A 150 -9.18 3.91 -3.48
N ALA A 151 -7.90 3.76 -3.16
CA ALA A 151 -7.45 2.90 -2.07
C ALA A 151 -7.69 3.57 -0.71
N GLY A 152 -8.52 2.98 0.10
CA GLY A 152 -8.74 3.44 1.46
C GLY A 152 -9.83 4.50 1.58
N ALA A 153 -11.03 4.06 1.71
CA ALA A 153 -12.21 4.91 1.65
C ALA A 153 -12.52 5.74 2.88
N VAL A 154 -12.03 5.38 4.06
CA VAL A 154 -12.22 6.16 5.28
C VAL A 154 -10.90 6.29 5.98
N THR A 155 -10.39 7.51 6.01
CA THR A 155 -9.27 7.82 6.87
C THR A 155 -9.72 7.70 8.33
N PRO A 156 -8.80 7.45 9.26
CA PRO A 156 -9.09 7.50 10.69
C PRO A 156 -9.63 8.85 11.17
N LEU A 157 -9.54 9.88 10.36
CA LEU A 157 -10.11 11.21 10.61
C LEU A 157 -11.61 11.28 10.28
N GLY A 158 -12.21 10.20 9.73
CA GLY A 158 -13.63 10.14 9.41
C GLY A 158 -14.00 10.75 8.06
N ASP A 159 -13.06 11.23 7.28
CA ASP A 159 -13.28 11.71 5.93
C ASP A 159 -12.88 10.66 4.88
N ARG A 160 -13.34 10.87 3.64
CA ARG A 160 -13.09 9.96 2.53
C ARG A 160 -11.93 10.48 1.68
N ARG A 161 -10.74 10.57 2.25
CA ARG A 161 -9.54 11.06 1.58
C ARG A 161 -8.67 9.96 1.00
N GLY A 162 -9.26 8.87 0.56
CA GLY A 162 -8.52 7.82 -0.12
C GLY A 162 -8.13 8.26 -1.53
N HIS A 163 -6.84 8.36 -1.82
CA HIS A 163 -6.32 8.50 -3.17
C HIS A 163 -5.71 7.16 -3.57
N GLY A 164 -6.21 6.60 -4.64
CA GLY A 164 -5.65 5.41 -5.28
C GLY A 164 -4.58 5.77 -6.30
N ALA A 165 -4.29 4.83 -7.17
CA ALA A 165 -3.36 5.01 -8.27
C ALA A 165 -3.82 6.12 -9.23
N THR A 166 -2.86 6.84 -9.79
CA THR A 166 -3.10 7.77 -10.90
C THR A 166 -2.68 7.13 -12.23
N VAL A 167 -3.11 7.72 -13.34
CA VAL A 167 -2.71 7.27 -14.69
C VAL A 167 -1.20 7.33 -14.86
N GLU A 168 -0.57 8.37 -14.32
CA GLU A 168 0.88 8.56 -14.36
C GLU A 168 1.61 7.45 -13.61
N GLN A 169 1.11 7.03 -12.46
CA GLN A 169 1.68 5.91 -11.70
C GLN A 169 1.52 4.58 -12.43
N LEU A 170 0.45 4.43 -13.22
CA LEU A 170 0.21 3.21 -14.01
C LEU A 170 0.96 3.20 -15.35
N ALA A 171 1.44 4.35 -15.82
CA ALA A 171 1.96 4.51 -17.19
C ALA A 171 3.13 3.58 -17.54
N GLY A 172 3.94 3.18 -16.58
CA GLY A 172 5.07 2.28 -16.82
C GLY A 172 4.72 0.79 -16.75
N TYR A 173 3.50 0.42 -16.37
CA TYR A 173 3.08 -0.98 -16.39
C TYR A 173 2.50 -1.36 -17.74
N SER A 174 3.00 -2.47 -18.30
CA SER A 174 2.51 -3.04 -19.56
C SER A 174 1.30 -3.97 -19.37
N ALA A 175 1.10 -4.46 -18.15
CA ALA A 175 -0.01 -5.34 -17.82
C ALA A 175 -0.46 -5.15 -16.36
N ILE A 176 -1.77 -5.31 -16.13
CA ILE A 176 -2.37 -5.35 -14.80
C ILE A 176 -3.03 -6.71 -14.63
N LEU A 177 -2.59 -7.48 -13.64
CA LEU A 177 -3.22 -8.73 -13.24
C LEU A 177 -4.15 -8.45 -12.05
N TYR A 178 -5.44 -8.70 -12.24
CA TYR A 178 -6.46 -8.43 -11.24
C TYR A 178 -6.90 -9.71 -10.56
N PHE A 179 -6.80 -9.76 -9.24
CA PHE A 179 -7.22 -10.87 -8.40
C PHE A 179 -8.34 -10.44 -7.46
N ALA A 180 -9.55 -10.93 -7.73
CA ALA A 180 -10.73 -10.68 -6.90
C ALA A 180 -10.94 -11.75 -5.80
N GLY A 181 -10.17 -12.84 -5.82
CA GLY A 181 -10.41 -13.99 -4.96
C GLY A 181 -11.80 -14.60 -5.23
N GLU A 182 -12.52 -14.96 -4.18
CA GLU A 182 -13.89 -15.50 -4.27
C GLU A 182 -14.96 -14.39 -4.25
N ARG A 183 -14.58 -13.13 -4.34
CA ARG A 183 -15.52 -12.02 -4.31
C ARG A 183 -16.37 -12.01 -5.58
N SER A 184 -17.69 -11.98 -5.40
CA SER A 184 -18.69 -11.92 -6.49
C SER A 184 -19.27 -10.51 -6.68
N SER A 185 -18.90 -9.56 -5.83
CA SER A 185 -19.38 -8.17 -5.87
C SER A 185 -18.31 -7.22 -5.35
N ARG A 186 -18.47 -5.92 -5.62
CA ARG A 186 -17.54 -4.88 -5.22
C ARG A 186 -16.17 -5.05 -5.88
N LEU A 187 -16.19 -5.36 -7.15
CA LEU A 187 -15.01 -5.50 -7.98
C LEU A 187 -14.65 -4.13 -8.60
N LEU A 188 -14.37 -4.09 -9.89
CA LEU A 188 -14.12 -2.85 -10.59
C LEU A 188 -15.40 -1.99 -10.67
N SER A 189 -15.30 -0.73 -10.28
CA SER A 189 -16.41 0.21 -10.25
C SER A 189 -16.28 1.28 -11.33
N ASP A 190 -17.41 1.82 -11.75
CA ASP A 190 -17.48 3.00 -12.63
C ASP A 190 -17.59 4.31 -11.84
N GLY A 191 -17.50 4.26 -10.50
CA GLY A 191 -17.66 5.41 -9.63
C GLY A 191 -19.11 5.82 -9.38
N SER A 192 -20.10 5.09 -9.90
CA SER A 192 -21.51 5.38 -9.66
C SER A 192 -21.92 5.04 -8.22
N ASN A 193 -22.87 5.82 -7.69
CA ASN A 193 -23.35 5.69 -6.31
C ASN A 193 -24.54 4.72 -6.17
N ASP A 194 -24.73 3.83 -7.09
CA ASP A 194 -25.84 2.89 -7.09
C ASP A 194 -25.77 1.85 -5.97
N ARG A 195 -24.58 1.67 -5.37
CA ARG A 195 -24.40 0.90 -4.13
C ARG A 195 -23.39 1.60 -3.23
N GLU A 196 -23.66 1.59 -1.94
CA GLU A 196 -22.93 2.34 -0.93
C GLU A 196 -21.44 1.94 -0.74
N ASP A 197 -21.02 0.87 -1.38
CA ASP A 197 -19.80 0.15 -0.98
C ASP A 197 -18.61 0.32 -1.93
N ASP A 198 -18.83 0.72 -3.19
CA ASP A 198 -17.74 0.97 -4.12
C ASP A 198 -18.01 2.23 -4.94
N LYS A 199 -17.15 3.23 -4.77
CA LYS A 199 -17.26 4.55 -5.39
C LYS A 199 -15.99 4.93 -6.15
N SER A 200 -15.06 3.99 -6.30
CA SER A 200 -13.81 4.27 -7.01
C SER A 200 -14.06 4.29 -8.53
N PRO A 201 -13.49 5.26 -9.25
CA PRO A 201 -13.63 5.33 -10.70
C PRO A 201 -12.61 4.42 -11.41
N ASP A 202 -12.59 3.13 -11.07
CA ASP A 202 -11.61 2.18 -11.60
C ASP A 202 -11.69 2.02 -13.11
N LEU A 203 -12.90 1.96 -13.65
CA LEU A 203 -13.09 1.81 -15.10
C LEU A 203 -12.55 3.02 -15.86
N GLN A 204 -12.72 4.23 -15.33
CA GLN A 204 -12.16 5.44 -15.94
C GLN A 204 -10.63 5.42 -15.88
N LEU A 205 -10.04 5.05 -14.73
CA LEU A 205 -8.61 4.93 -14.56
C LEU A 205 -8.00 3.91 -15.53
N LEU A 206 -8.58 2.70 -15.59
CA LEU A 206 -8.10 1.62 -16.45
C LEU A 206 -8.28 1.95 -17.94
N THR A 207 -9.36 2.65 -18.30
CA THR A 207 -9.57 3.13 -19.66
C THR A 207 -8.50 4.15 -20.04
N ALA A 208 -8.27 5.14 -19.18
CA ALA A 208 -7.25 6.15 -19.42
C ALA A 208 -5.83 5.52 -19.51
N TRP A 209 -5.51 4.56 -18.66
CA TRP A 209 -4.25 3.83 -18.73
C TRP A 209 -4.11 3.04 -20.05
N LYS A 210 -5.14 2.30 -20.47
CA LYS A 210 -5.13 1.54 -21.72
C LYS A 210 -4.94 2.43 -22.96
N ASP A 211 -5.42 3.66 -22.91
CA ASP A 211 -5.36 4.61 -24.02
C ASP A 211 -4.05 5.46 -24.02
N LEU A 212 -3.13 5.20 -23.09
CA LEU A 212 -1.80 5.81 -23.12
C LEU A 212 -1.04 5.37 -24.38
N PRO A 213 -0.28 6.27 -24.99
CA PRO A 213 0.62 5.90 -26.09
C PRO A 213 1.67 4.92 -25.56
N GLY A 214 1.78 3.76 -26.21
CA GLY A 214 2.77 2.73 -25.92
C GLY A 214 4.19 3.11 -26.36
#